data_af881fa17c0e87be27370e2800b4c78d
#
_entry.id   af881fa17c0e87be27370e2800b4c78d
#
_cell.length_a   1.000
_cell.length_b   1.000
_cell.length_c   1.000
_cell.angle_alpha   90.00
_cell.angle_beta   90.00
_cell.angle_gamma   90.00
#
_symmetry.space_group_name_H-M   'P 1'
#
loop_
_entity.id
_entity.type
_entity.pdbx_description
1 polymer ?
#
loop_
_entity_poly.entity_id
_entity_poly.type
_entity_poly.pdbx_seq_one_letter_code
_entity_poly.pdbx_strand_id
1 'polypeptide(L)'
;MAAFVQIIMARLHFSFVSHSVFNVVAALGICAALSACSVLGERAPSQAMPKVEEQFGSAATYSRMFDAKPIETCEAARRALLSQGYIVNKAEPELVEGQKSFQPQPDRHVLMSIRVTCVPENAQGNLTMGFVSALQDSFALKMASNSASLGVSMLGTVSVPVAAGHDSMIKIASETVASDPFYESFFDLMRRYLLVESRADAGPAQK
;
A
#
# COMPACT_ATOMS: atom_id res chain seq x y z
N MET A 1 20.22 -10.63 90.49
CA MET A 1 18.90 -10.86 89.89
C MET A 1 18.60 -9.84 88.77
N ALA A 2 19.19 -8.65 88.72
CA ALA A 2 18.86 -7.64 87.72
C ALA A 2 19.43 -7.94 86.29
N ALA A 3 20.56 -8.62 86.16
CA ALA A 3 21.18 -8.91 84.86
C ALA A 3 20.48 -9.99 84.02
N PHE A 4 19.75 -10.89 84.65
CA PHE A 4 19.05 -12.00 83.97
C PHE A 4 17.77 -11.53 83.28
N VAL A 5 17.08 -10.51 83.82
CA VAL A 5 15.87 -9.93 83.25
C VAL A 5 16.14 -9.12 81.98
N GLN A 6 17.28 -8.44 81.93
CA GLN A 6 17.63 -7.65 80.73
C GLN A 6 17.96 -8.53 79.51
N ILE A 7 18.53 -9.71 79.70
CA ILE A 7 18.86 -10.63 78.58
C ILE A 7 17.57 -11.24 77.99
N ILE A 8 16.57 -11.53 78.82
CA ILE A 8 15.30 -12.10 78.39
C ILE A 8 14.48 -11.04 77.60
N MET A 9 14.46 -9.80 78.05
CA MET A 9 13.76 -8.68 77.38
C MET A 9 14.41 -8.37 76.01
N ALA A 10 15.74 -8.41 75.89
CA ALA A 10 16.44 -8.16 74.63
C ALA A 10 16.17 -9.28 73.58
N ARG A 11 16.02 -10.54 74.00
CA ARG A 11 15.72 -11.64 73.08
C ARG A 11 14.28 -11.62 72.60
N LEU A 12 13.32 -11.23 73.44
CA LEU A 12 11.91 -11.09 73.05
C LEU A 12 11.70 -9.94 72.04
N HIS A 13 12.38 -8.81 72.22
CA HIS A 13 12.31 -7.70 71.27
C HIS A 13 12.93 -8.04 69.89
N PHE A 14 14.04 -8.78 69.88
CA PHE A 14 14.73 -9.17 68.66
C PHE A 14 13.89 -10.16 67.82
N SER A 15 13.21 -11.09 68.47
CA SER A 15 12.33 -12.06 67.80
C SER A 15 11.08 -11.41 67.19
N PHE A 16 10.48 -10.41 67.87
CA PHE A 16 9.28 -9.72 67.40
C PHE A 16 9.55 -8.82 66.18
N VAL A 17 10.70 -8.15 66.17
CA VAL A 17 11.13 -7.28 65.05
C VAL A 17 11.45 -8.11 63.80
N SER A 18 12.04 -9.31 63.99
CA SER A 18 12.40 -10.19 62.87
C SER A 18 11.15 -10.72 62.10
N HIS A 19 10.09 -11.08 62.78
CA HIS A 19 8.86 -11.53 62.16
C HIS A 19 8.09 -10.41 61.47
N SER A 20 8.13 -9.20 62.00
CA SER A 20 7.46 -8.05 61.40
C SER A 20 8.14 -7.63 60.08
N VAL A 21 9.48 -7.60 60.03
CA VAL A 21 10.25 -7.27 58.85
C VAL A 21 10.08 -8.33 57.76
N PHE A 22 10.00 -9.62 58.13
CA PHE A 22 9.81 -10.71 57.16
C PHE A 22 8.43 -10.65 56.54
N ASN A 23 7.38 -10.33 57.27
CA ASN A 23 6.00 -10.19 56.75
C ASN A 23 5.89 -8.95 55.84
N VAL A 24 6.56 -7.85 56.14
CA VAL A 24 6.54 -6.64 55.29
C VAL A 24 7.25 -6.89 53.97
N VAL A 25 8.39 -7.59 54.00
CA VAL A 25 9.14 -7.95 52.75
C VAL A 25 8.35 -8.96 51.90
N ALA A 26 7.68 -9.92 52.51
CA ALA A 26 6.82 -10.87 51.82
C ALA A 26 5.58 -10.19 51.18
N ALA A 27 4.97 -9.22 51.86
CA ALA A 27 3.84 -8.45 51.32
C ALA A 27 4.24 -7.54 50.18
N LEU A 28 5.43 -6.90 50.24
CA LEU A 28 5.98 -6.10 49.17
C LEU A 28 6.34 -6.97 47.93
N GLY A 29 6.84 -8.18 48.13
CA GLY A 29 7.15 -9.12 47.05
C GLY A 29 5.89 -9.57 46.27
N ILE A 30 4.77 -9.80 46.98
CA ILE A 30 3.50 -10.22 46.37
C ILE A 30 2.86 -9.07 45.59
N CYS A 31 2.95 -7.81 46.05
CA CYS A 31 2.47 -6.66 45.31
C CYS A 31 3.28 -6.39 44.03
N ALA A 32 4.59 -6.62 44.05
CA ALA A 32 5.44 -6.48 42.86
C ALA A 32 5.15 -7.56 41.77
N ALA A 33 4.74 -8.76 42.19
CA ALA A 33 4.38 -9.84 41.28
C ALA A 33 3.02 -9.63 40.58
N LEU A 34 2.10 -8.89 41.21
CA LEU A 34 0.77 -8.59 40.66
C LEU A 34 0.78 -7.43 39.63
N SER A 35 1.80 -6.57 39.65
CA SER A 35 1.94 -5.48 38.67
C SER A 35 2.58 -5.91 37.34
N ALA A 36 3.13 -7.10 37.22
CA ALA A 36 3.75 -7.61 36.00
C ALA A 36 2.75 -8.13 34.93
N CYS A 37 1.46 -8.27 35.27
CA CYS A 37 0.45 -8.75 34.33
C CYS A 37 -0.24 -7.68 33.47
N SER A 38 0.08 -6.40 33.62
CA SER A 38 -0.57 -5.32 32.85
C SER A 38 0.20 -4.88 31.58
N VAL A 39 1.32 -5.53 31.22
CA VAL A 39 2.14 -5.16 30.06
C VAL A 39 1.89 -6.03 28.81
N LEU A 40 1.01 -7.03 28.87
CA LEU A 40 0.71 -7.93 27.75
C LEU A 40 -0.63 -7.60 27.04
N GLY A 41 -0.98 -6.33 27.00
CA GLY A 41 -2.16 -5.86 26.30
C GLY A 41 -1.88 -4.60 25.48
N GLU A 42 -0.75 -4.53 24.83
CA GLU A 42 -0.55 -3.53 23.78
C GLU A 42 -1.45 -3.96 22.60
N ARG A 43 -2.69 -3.51 22.69
CA ARG A 43 -3.64 -3.57 21.59
C ARG A 43 -2.94 -2.81 20.46
N ALA A 44 -2.51 -3.52 19.42
CA ALA A 44 -2.00 -2.89 18.22
C ALA A 44 -2.94 -1.73 17.87
N PRO A 45 -2.43 -0.52 17.63
CA PRO A 45 -3.29 0.60 17.29
C PRO A 45 -4.14 0.13 16.12
N SER A 46 -5.46 0.13 16.30
CA SER A 46 -6.39 -0.06 15.20
C SER A 46 -5.99 1.02 14.18
N GLN A 47 -5.41 0.60 13.07
CA GLN A 47 -5.12 1.50 11.97
C GLN A 47 -6.49 2.04 11.56
N ALA A 48 -6.82 3.23 12.05
CA ALA A 48 -7.95 3.98 11.56
C ALA A 48 -7.75 4.08 10.05
N MET A 49 -8.69 3.56 9.28
CA MET A 49 -8.63 3.70 7.83
C MET A 49 -8.44 5.19 7.54
N PRO A 50 -7.42 5.58 6.74
CA PRO A 50 -7.24 6.96 6.37
C PRO A 50 -8.56 7.42 5.72
N LYS A 51 -9.12 8.53 6.22
CA LYS A 51 -10.24 9.18 5.55
C LYS A 51 -9.74 9.63 4.18
N VAL A 52 -10.33 9.08 3.15
CA VAL A 52 -10.11 9.57 1.78
C VAL A 52 -10.89 10.88 1.68
N GLU A 53 -10.19 12.01 1.68
CA GLU A 53 -10.76 13.34 1.41
C GLU A 53 -10.36 13.73 -0.01
N GLU A 54 -11.35 13.78 -0.91
CA GLU A 54 -11.16 14.28 -2.26
C GLU A 54 -11.24 15.81 -2.26
N GLN A 55 -10.19 16.48 -2.76
CA GLN A 55 -10.13 17.93 -2.87
C GLN A 55 -10.08 18.31 -4.35
N PHE A 56 -11.16 18.91 -4.85
CA PHE A 56 -11.23 19.41 -6.23
C PHE A 56 -10.55 20.79 -6.35
N GLY A 57 -9.23 20.81 -6.19
CA GLY A 57 -8.46 22.07 -6.10
C GLY A 57 -7.70 22.47 -7.36
N SER A 58 -7.34 21.54 -8.23
CA SER A 58 -6.54 21.81 -9.44
C SER A 58 -7.07 21.02 -10.63
N ALA A 59 -7.53 21.71 -11.66
CA ALA A 59 -7.98 21.12 -12.91
C ALA A 59 -6.82 20.70 -13.83
N ALA A 60 -5.59 21.16 -13.56
CA ALA A 60 -4.49 21.09 -14.53
C ALA A 60 -3.69 19.79 -14.48
N THR A 61 -3.64 19.09 -13.35
CA THR A 61 -2.74 17.92 -13.19
C THR A 61 -3.10 16.79 -14.13
N TYR A 62 -4.39 16.49 -14.29
CA TYR A 62 -4.88 15.34 -15.06
C TYR A 62 -5.38 15.68 -16.44
N SER A 63 -5.25 16.93 -16.88
CA SER A 63 -5.74 17.40 -18.17
C SER A 63 -4.78 18.35 -18.87
N ARG A 64 -4.80 18.31 -20.21
CA ARG A 64 -3.99 19.21 -21.06
C ARG A 64 -4.72 19.48 -22.37
N MET A 65 -4.63 20.72 -22.83
CA MET A 65 -5.18 21.15 -24.11
C MET A 65 -4.18 20.87 -25.24
N PHE A 66 -4.69 20.38 -26.35
CA PHE A 66 -3.96 20.09 -27.60
C PHE A 66 -4.63 20.77 -28.77
N ASP A 67 -3.81 21.40 -29.61
CA ASP A 67 -4.26 22.00 -30.87
C ASP A 67 -4.25 20.92 -31.98
N ALA A 68 -5.21 20.02 -31.86
CA ALA A 68 -5.39 18.84 -32.70
C ALA A 68 -6.80 18.26 -32.52
N LYS A 69 -7.23 17.41 -33.44
CA LYS A 69 -8.51 16.72 -33.33
C LYS A 69 -8.46 15.62 -32.26
N PRO A 70 -9.61 15.21 -31.65
CA PRO A 70 -9.66 14.14 -30.68
C PRO A 70 -8.98 12.86 -31.15
N ILE A 71 -9.24 12.43 -32.40
CA ILE A 71 -8.66 11.22 -32.97
C ILE A 71 -7.14 11.30 -33.08
N GLU A 72 -6.60 12.46 -33.49
CA GLU A 72 -5.15 12.70 -33.59
C GLU A 72 -4.50 12.73 -32.21
N THR A 73 -5.17 13.38 -31.24
CA THR A 73 -4.69 13.44 -29.85
C THR A 73 -4.67 12.06 -29.19
N CYS A 74 -5.71 11.26 -29.38
CA CYS A 74 -5.77 9.90 -28.86
C CYS A 74 -4.80 8.95 -29.59
N GLU A 75 -4.56 9.14 -30.89
CA GLU A 75 -3.53 8.39 -31.62
C GLU A 75 -2.10 8.72 -31.09
N ALA A 76 -1.84 9.99 -30.81
CA ALA A 76 -0.58 10.40 -30.15
C ALA A 76 -0.43 9.77 -28.75
N ALA A 77 -1.52 9.70 -27.97
CA ALA A 77 -1.53 9.01 -26.68
C ALA A 77 -1.25 7.51 -26.83
N ARG A 78 -1.85 6.84 -27.83
CA ARG A 78 -1.61 5.44 -28.14
C ARG A 78 -0.13 5.18 -28.46
N ARG A 79 0.48 6.02 -29.30
CA ARG A 79 1.90 5.92 -29.65
C ARG A 79 2.78 6.20 -28.43
N ALA A 80 2.41 7.16 -27.58
CA ALA A 80 3.12 7.44 -26.34
C ALA A 80 3.13 6.20 -25.43
N LEU A 81 1.99 5.56 -25.21
CA LEU A 81 1.88 4.34 -24.39
C LEU A 81 2.72 3.20 -24.98
N LEU A 82 2.60 2.93 -26.28
CA LEU A 82 3.37 1.88 -26.94
C LEU A 82 4.88 2.12 -26.84
N SER A 83 5.34 3.35 -26.98
CA SER A 83 6.77 3.71 -26.88
C SER A 83 7.36 3.48 -25.50
N GLN A 84 6.52 3.50 -24.47
CA GLN A 84 6.90 3.22 -23.08
C GLN A 84 6.68 1.75 -22.68
N GLY A 85 6.32 0.89 -23.62
CA GLY A 85 6.14 -0.55 -23.40
C GLY A 85 4.83 -0.91 -22.71
N TYR A 86 3.79 -0.07 -22.82
CA TYR A 86 2.45 -0.44 -22.41
C TYR A 86 1.79 -1.33 -23.46
N ILE A 87 0.99 -2.27 -23.02
CA ILE A 87 0.10 -3.05 -23.85
C ILE A 87 -1.21 -2.25 -23.97
N VAL A 88 -1.55 -1.82 -25.19
CA VAL A 88 -2.79 -1.09 -25.44
C VAL A 88 -3.92 -2.07 -25.58
N ASN A 89 -4.87 -2.04 -24.65
CA ASN A 89 -6.01 -2.94 -24.58
C ASN A 89 -7.23 -2.38 -25.30
N LYS A 90 -7.33 -1.05 -25.39
CA LYS A 90 -8.42 -0.34 -26.02
C LYS A 90 -7.88 0.88 -26.77
N ALA A 91 -8.33 1.04 -28.02
CA ALA A 91 -7.99 2.19 -28.86
C ALA A 91 -9.23 2.57 -29.69
N GLU A 92 -9.91 3.61 -29.24
CA GLU A 92 -11.07 4.23 -29.90
C GLU A 92 -10.73 5.67 -30.27
N PRO A 93 -11.50 6.35 -31.13
CA PRO A 93 -11.21 7.71 -31.56
C PRO A 93 -11.03 8.73 -30.42
N GLU A 94 -11.72 8.52 -29.29
CA GLU A 94 -11.74 9.44 -28.16
C GLU A 94 -11.27 8.78 -26.85
N LEU A 95 -10.85 7.51 -26.89
CA LEU A 95 -10.45 6.76 -25.68
C LEU A 95 -9.32 5.79 -25.99
N VAL A 96 -8.26 5.86 -25.20
CA VAL A 96 -7.15 4.91 -25.23
C VAL A 96 -6.89 4.37 -23.83
N GLU A 97 -6.76 3.04 -23.72
CA GLU A 97 -6.37 2.38 -22.47
C GLU A 97 -5.15 1.49 -22.69
N GLY A 98 -4.20 1.59 -21.79
CA GLY A 98 -3.01 0.76 -21.82
C GLY A 98 -2.61 0.32 -20.42
N GLN A 99 -1.96 -0.85 -20.36
CA GLN A 99 -1.50 -1.45 -19.12
C GLN A 99 -0.05 -1.88 -19.22
N LYS A 100 0.66 -1.81 -18.10
CA LYS A 100 2.04 -2.29 -17.98
C LYS A 100 2.23 -2.93 -16.61
N SER A 101 2.81 -4.13 -16.62
CA SER A 101 3.11 -4.87 -15.39
C SER A 101 4.55 -4.67 -14.99
N PHE A 102 4.77 -4.58 -13.67
CA PHE A 102 6.08 -4.48 -13.04
C PHE A 102 6.18 -5.53 -11.93
N GLN A 103 7.38 -6.03 -11.70
CA GLN A 103 7.66 -6.92 -10.59
C GLN A 103 8.85 -6.37 -9.77
N PRO A 104 8.59 -5.42 -8.86
CA PRO A 104 9.65 -4.81 -8.05
C PRO A 104 10.30 -5.78 -7.06
N GLN A 105 9.58 -6.85 -6.66
CA GLN A 105 10.03 -7.90 -5.76
C GLN A 105 9.45 -9.25 -6.19
N PRO A 106 10.06 -10.39 -5.83
CA PRO A 106 9.60 -11.71 -6.27
C PRO A 106 8.15 -12.04 -5.87
N ASP A 107 7.69 -11.51 -4.73
CA ASP A 107 6.36 -11.71 -4.15
C ASP A 107 5.40 -10.54 -4.41
N ARG A 108 5.84 -9.50 -5.13
CA ARG A 108 5.05 -8.30 -5.42
C ARG A 108 4.95 -8.03 -6.90
N HIS A 109 3.72 -7.84 -7.36
CA HIS A 109 3.42 -7.39 -8.71
C HIS A 109 2.68 -6.06 -8.65
N VAL A 110 2.98 -5.18 -9.59
CA VAL A 110 2.33 -3.88 -9.76
C VAL A 110 1.80 -3.81 -11.18
N LEU A 111 0.52 -3.47 -11.32
CA LEU A 111 -0.12 -3.19 -12.60
C LEU A 111 -0.40 -1.70 -12.69
N MET A 112 0.21 -1.04 -13.66
CA MET A 112 -0.08 0.35 -14.01
C MET A 112 -1.08 0.35 -15.17
N SER A 113 -2.24 0.99 -14.97
CA SER A 113 -3.28 1.17 -15.98
C SER A 113 -3.42 2.65 -16.28
N ILE A 114 -3.30 3.05 -17.55
CA ILE A 114 -3.46 4.43 -17.99
C ILE A 114 -4.65 4.48 -18.92
N ARG A 115 -5.55 5.45 -18.66
CA ARG A 115 -6.68 5.79 -19.49
C ARG A 115 -6.53 7.23 -19.97
N VAL A 116 -6.67 7.45 -21.27
CA VAL A 116 -6.67 8.75 -21.90
C VAL A 116 -8.00 8.96 -22.60
N THR A 117 -8.68 10.06 -22.28
CA THR A 117 -9.92 10.47 -22.93
C THR A 117 -9.70 11.80 -23.64
N CYS A 118 -10.06 11.87 -24.92
CA CYS A 118 -9.85 13.03 -25.79
C CYS A 118 -11.18 13.66 -26.11
N VAL A 119 -11.47 14.82 -25.51
CA VAL A 119 -12.76 15.51 -25.62
C VAL A 119 -12.59 16.75 -26.49
N PRO A 120 -13.42 16.96 -27.54
CA PRO A 120 -13.38 18.18 -28.34
C PRO A 120 -13.82 19.38 -27.50
N GLU A 121 -13.05 20.48 -27.53
CA GLU A 121 -13.32 21.72 -26.79
C GLU A 121 -14.08 22.76 -27.64
N ASN A 122 -14.11 22.59 -28.94
CA ASN A 122 -14.80 23.51 -29.84
C ASN A 122 -15.65 22.78 -30.90
N ALA A 123 -16.60 23.51 -31.48
CA ALA A 123 -17.49 22.98 -32.51
C ALA A 123 -16.77 22.58 -33.81
N GLN A 124 -15.58 23.15 -34.07
CA GLN A 124 -14.76 22.81 -35.22
C GLN A 124 -13.99 21.49 -35.04
N GLY A 125 -13.87 21.02 -33.78
CA GLY A 125 -13.20 19.78 -33.42
C GLY A 125 -11.69 19.78 -33.67
N ASN A 126 -11.06 20.97 -33.74
CA ASN A 126 -9.61 21.11 -33.94
C ASN A 126 -8.86 21.47 -32.65
N LEU A 127 -9.56 21.54 -31.52
CA LEU A 127 -9.03 21.76 -30.19
C LEU A 127 -9.54 20.67 -29.27
N THR A 128 -8.65 19.97 -28.58
CA THR A 128 -8.97 18.82 -27.75
C THR A 128 -8.45 18.97 -26.33
N MET A 129 -9.30 18.68 -25.35
CA MET A 129 -8.85 18.45 -23.98
C MET A 129 -8.54 16.95 -23.80
N GLY A 130 -7.29 16.64 -23.53
CA GLY A 130 -6.85 15.31 -23.16
C GLY A 130 -6.89 15.14 -21.64
N PHE A 131 -7.73 14.22 -21.16
CA PHE A 131 -7.77 13.80 -19.76
C PHE A 131 -7.02 12.50 -19.59
N VAL A 132 -6.14 12.44 -18.60
CA VAL A 132 -5.33 11.25 -18.31
C VAL A 132 -5.56 10.81 -16.87
N SER A 133 -5.84 9.54 -16.69
CA SER A 133 -5.92 8.90 -15.38
C SER A 133 -4.98 7.71 -15.34
N ALA A 134 -4.11 7.66 -14.33
CA ALA A 134 -3.20 6.53 -14.11
C ALA A 134 -3.51 5.88 -12.77
N LEU A 135 -3.81 4.58 -12.80
CA LEU A 135 -4.12 3.76 -11.63
C LEU A 135 -2.98 2.75 -11.42
N GLN A 136 -2.52 2.64 -10.20
CA GLN A 136 -1.53 1.65 -9.78
C GLN A 136 -2.17 0.64 -8.85
N ASP A 137 -2.26 -0.62 -9.31
CA ASP A 137 -2.72 -1.76 -8.52
C ASP A 137 -1.52 -2.56 -8.03
N SER A 138 -1.44 -2.81 -6.74
CA SER A 138 -0.41 -3.63 -6.12
C SER A 138 -0.98 -4.98 -5.69
N PHE A 139 -0.28 -6.06 -6.02
CA PHE A 139 -0.65 -7.43 -5.69
C PHE A 139 0.47 -8.08 -4.89
N ALA A 140 0.11 -8.90 -3.91
CA ALA A 140 1.04 -9.76 -3.19
C ALA A 140 0.68 -11.22 -3.35
N LEU A 141 1.71 -12.08 -3.35
CA LEU A 141 1.56 -13.52 -3.35
C LEU A 141 1.14 -13.96 -1.95
N LYS A 142 -0.03 -14.57 -1.81
CA LYS A 142 -0.49 -15.18 -0.57
C LYS A 142 -0.23 -16.68 -0.65
N MET A 143 0.72 -17.16 0.15
CA MET A 143 0.90 -18.60 0.36
C MET A 143 -0.26 -19.13 1.19
N ALA A 144 -1.02 -20.06 0.65
CA ALA A 144 -2.05 -20.76 1.40
C ALA A 144 -1.38 -21.78 2.32
N SER A 145 -1.23 -21.47 3.60
CA SER A 145 -0.81 -22.44 4.61
C SER A 145 -2.00 -23.34 4.96
N ASN A 146 -2.20 -24.40 4.19
CA ASN A 146 -3.15 -25.45 4.54
C ASN A 146 -2.45 -26.43 5.49
N SER A 147 -2.59 -26.22 6.80
CA SER A 147 -2.28 -27.22 7.80
C SER A 147 -3.49 -28.14 7.98
N ALA A 148 -3.46 -29.32 7.40
CA ALA A 148 -4.44 -30.36 7.70
C ALA A 148 -4.02 -31.03 9.01
N SER A 149 -4.77 -30.83 10.09
CA SER A 149 -4.61 -31.60 11.34
C SER A 149 -5.40 -32.89 11.25
N LEU A 150 -4.70 -34.00 11.12
CA LEU A 150 -5.28 -35.34 11.28
C LEU A 150 -5.28 -35.68 12.79
N GLY A 151 -6.43 -35.56 13.43
CA GLY A 151 -6.65 -35.98 14.80
C GLY A 151 -6.72 -37.49 14.88
N VAL A 152 -5.68 -38.16 15.40
CA VAL A 152 -5.73 -39.56 15.82
C VAL A 152 -6.00 -39.56 17.31
N SER A 153 -7.19 -39.95 17.72
CA SER A 153 -7.78 -39.74 19.06
C SER A 153 -7.12 -40.51 20.21
N MET A 154 -5.96 -41.15 20.04
CA MET A 154 -5.26 -41.85 21.13
C MET A 154 -3.76 -41.53 21.31
N LEU A 155 -3.10 -40.84 20.40
CA LEU A 155 -1.64 -40.65 20.45
C LEU A 155 -1.13 -39.24 20.16
N GLY A 156 -1.98 -38.21 20.27
CA GLY A 156 -1.56 -36.83 20.02
C GLY A 156 -1.83 -36.36 18.58
N THR A 157 -1.95 -35.05 18.40
CA THR A 157 -2.16 -34.40 17.11
C THR A 157 -0.82 -34.24 16.37
N VAL A 158 -0.65 -34.91 15.23
CA VAL A 158 0.46 -34.66 14.33
C VAL A 158 -0.02 -33.71 13.22
N SER A 159 0.46 -32.49 13.22
CA SER A 159 0.23 -31.53 12.14
C SER A 159 1.23 -31.82 11.01
N VAL A 160 0.75 -32.34 9.91
CA VAL A 160 1.57 -32.51 8.70
C VAL A 160 1.28 -31.30 7.80
N PRO A 161 2.28 -30.45 7.46
CA PRO A 161 2.08 -29.40 6.47
C PRO A 161 1.87 -30.07 5.10
N VAL A 162 0.63 -30.08 4.63
CA VAL A 162 0.32 -30.51 3.26
C VAL A 162 0.54 -29.30 2.36
N ALA A 163 1.62 -29.32 1.58
CA ALA A 163 1.89 -28.31 0.56
C ALA A 163 0.96 -28.52 -0.65
N ALA A 164 -0.34 -28.29 -0.45
CA ALA A 164 -1.33 -28.14 -1.52
C ALA A 164 -1.77 -26.67 -1.57
N GLY A 165 -0.79 -25.75 -1.62
CA GLY A 165 -1.04 -24.33 -1.73
C GLY A 165 -1.14 -23.93 -3.19
N HIS A 166 -2.32 -23.55 -3.65
CA HIS A 166 -2.41 -22.69 -4.82
C HIS A 166 -1.98 -21.29 -4.37
N ASP A 167 -0.78 -20.88 -4.77
CA ASP A 167 -0.34 -19.51 -4.60
C ASP A 167 -1.32 -18.60 -5.31
N SER A 168 -2.01 -17.74 -4.58
CA SER A 168 -2.95 -16.79 -5.15
C SER A 168 -2.43 -15.36 -5.01
N MET A 169 -2.46 -14.62 -6.11
CA MET A 169 -2.17 -13.19 -6.09
C MET A 169 -3.40 -12.44 -5.60
N ILE A 170 -3.25 -11.69 -4.51
CA ILE A 170 -4.31 -10.85 -3.98
C ILE A 170 -3.96 -9.37 -4.18
N LYS A 171 -4.94 -8.58 -4.59
CA LYS A 171 -4.80 -7.12 -4.66
C LYS A 171 -4.74 -6.58 -3.23
N ILE A 172 -3.64 -5.89 -2.90
CA ILE A 172 -3.39 -5.34 -1.55
C ILE A 172 -3.51 -3.82 -1.50
N ALA A 173 -3.39 -3.15 -2.64
CA ALA A 173 -3.57 -1.70 -2.75
C ALA A 173 -4.03 -1.32 -4.15
N SER A 174 -4.73 -0.19 -4.26
CA SER A 174 -5.13 0.45 -5.49
C SER A 174 -5.11 1.95 -5.26
N GLU A 175 -4.33 2.69 -6.02
CA GLU A 175 -4.19 4.14 -5.86
C GLU A 175 -4.05 4.84 -7.21
N THR A 176 -4.60 6.04 -7.30
CA THR A 176 -4.37 6.92 -8.45
C THR A 176 -2.98 7.56 -8.30
N VAL A 177 -2.21 7.56 -9.37
CA VAL A 177 -0.93 8.27 -9.40
C VAL A 177 -1.20 9.77 -9.35
N ALA A 178 -0.73 10.43 -8.28
CA ALA A 178 -0.93 11.87 -8.04
C ALA A 178 0.33 12.71 -8.31
N SER A 179 1.24 12.21 -9.15
CA SER A 179 2.53 12.85 -9.43
C SER A 179 2.43 13.80 -10.62
N ASP A 180 2.49 15.10 -10.38
CA ASP A 180 2.50 16.12 -11.46
C ASP A 180 3.60 15.87 -12.51
N PRO A 181 4.86 15.55 -12.14
CA PRO A 181 5.91 15.27 -13.13
C PRO A 181 5.60 14.07 -14.03
N PHE A 182 4.85 13.07 -13.53
CA PHE A 182 4.42 11.93 -14.32
C PHE A 182 3.48 12.38 -15.45
N TYR A 183 2.45 13.16 -15.12
CA TYR A 183 1.48 13.65 -16.12
C TYR A 183 2.10 14.64 -17.09
N GLU A 184 2.93 15.57 -16.62
CA GLU A 184 3.64 16.50 -17.48
C GLU A 184 4.52 15.77 -18.49
N SER A 185 5.30 14.80 -18.05
CA SER A 185 6.15 13.99 -18.93
C SER A 185 5.33 13.22 -19.97
N PHE A 186 4.17 12.69 -19.57
CA PHE A 186 3.27 11.98 -20.48
C PHE A 186 2.65 12.91 -21.53
N PHE A 187 2.14 14.07 -21.11
CA PHE A 187 1.60 15.08 -22.01
C PHE A 187 2.64 15.63 -23.00
N ASP A 188 3.89 15.83 -22.55
CA ASP A 188 4.96 16.24 -23.41
C ASP A 188 5.34 15.15 -24.44
N LEU A 189 5.23 13.89 -24.07
CA LEU A 189 5.43 12.79 -24.99
C LEU A 189 4.32 12.74 -26.05
N MET A 190 3.06 12.92 -25.65
CA MET A 190 1.93 13.03 -26.59
C MET A 190 2.13 14.18 -27.58
N ARG A 191 2.54 15.36 -27.07
CA ARG A 191 2.83 16.52 -27.92
C ARG A 191 3.92 16.24 -28.97
N ARG A 192 4.96 15.52 -28.59
CA ARG A 192 6.02 15.12 -29.53
C ARG A 192 5.49 14.23 -30.65
N TYR A 193 4.60 13.29 -30.35
CA TYR A 193 3.99 12.43 -31.37
C TYR A 193 3.05 13.20 -32.29
N LEU A 194 2.26 14.17 -31.78
CA LEU A 194 1.45 15.05 -32.62
C LEU A 194 2.30 15.88 -33.59
N LEU A 195 3.46 16.41 -33.16
CA LEU A 195 4.39 17.15 -34.04
C LEU A 195 5.02 16.28 -35.13
N VAL A 196 5.26 15.02 -34.86
CA VAL A 196 5.78 14.07 -35.86
C VAL A 196 4.73 13.79 -36.92
N GLU A 197 3.48 13.60 -36.51
CA GLU A 197 2.34 13.32 -37.39
C GLU A 197 2.05 14.52 -38.32
N SER A 198 1.95 15.72 -37.78
CA SER A 198 1.74 16.95 -38.57
C SER A 198 2.84 17.20 -39.62
N ARG A 199 4.08 16.78 -39.32
CA ARG A 199 5.20 16.87 -40.32
C ARG A 199 5.07 15.81 -41.42
N ALA A 200 4.60 14.61 -41.07
CA ALA A 200 4.39 13.54 -42.04
C ALA A 200 3.31 13.91 -43.04
N ASP A 201 2.23 14.55 -42.58
CA ASP A 201 1.13 15.00 -43.42
C ASP A 201 1.47 16.22 -44.28
N ALA A 202 2.41 17.06 -43.84
CA ALA A 202 2.88 18.23 -44.61
C ALA A 202 3.75 17.88 -45.84
N GLY A 203 4.13 16.59 -45.99
CA GLY A 203 4.98 16.12 -47.09
C GLY A 203 6.43 16.66 -47.04
N PRO A 204 7.34 16.12 -47.88
CA PRO A 204 8.69 16.69 -47.98
C PRO A 204 8.59 18.09 -48.58
N ALA A 205 9.17 19.06 -47.87
CA ALA A 205 9.29 20.43 -48.39
C ALA A 205 9.90 20.38 -49.80
N GLN A 206 9.08 20.72 -50.80
CA GLN A 206 9.58 20.82 -52.19
C GLN A 206 10.68 21.88 -52.21
N LYS A 207 11.87 21.44 -52.53
CA LYS A 207 13.08 22.24 -52.66
C LYS A 207 13.21 22.71 -54.13
#